data_50e969b0b833abbb17960ae9a9f5074d
#
_entry.id   50e969b0b833abbb17960ae9a9f5074d
#
_cell.length_a   1.000
_cell.length_b   1.000
_cell.length_c   1.000
_cell.angle_alpha   90.00
_cell.angle_beta   90.00
_cell.angle_gamma   90.00
#
_symmetry.space_group_name_H-M   'P 1'
#
loop_
_entity.id
_entity.type
_entity.pdbx_description
1 polymer ?
#
loop_
_entity_poly.entity_id
_entity_poly.type
_entity_poly.pdbx_seq_one_letter_code
_entity_poly.pdbx_strand_id
1 'polypeptide(L)'
;VVGKDTIMEMQGKFFELADLGFGRCKFALATKKGSDFYAGYNVKTIATKYPNITRNYFESKGMDVDIVKIEGSVELAPLLELSDGIVDIVETGTTLKENGLEVIEDIAPISARLIVNMVSMKLRQQEIEKFVSLIEANL
;
A
#
# COMPACT_ATOMS: atom_id res chain seq x y z
N VAL A 1 -11.51 -12.68 -0.12
CA VAL A 1 -11.25 -11.44 -0.88
C VAL A 1 -10.50 -10.46 0.01
N VAL A 2 -9.40 -9.94 -0.47
CA VAL A 2 -8.58 -8.95 0.24
C VAL A 2 -8.12 -7.85 -0.72
N GLY A 3 -7.74 -6.71 -0.16
CA GLY A 3 -7.07 -5.67 -0.94
C GLY A 3 -5.62 -6.04 -1.27
N LYS A 4 -5.11 -5.56 -2.39
CA LYS A 4 -3.71 -5.76 -2.78
C LYS A 4 -2.73 -5.19 -1.74
N ASP A 5 -3.14 -4.15 -1.01
CA ASP A 5 -2.39 -3.58 0.11
C ASP A 5 -2.08 -4.62 1.18
N THR A 6 -3.08 -5.41 1.55
CA THR A 6 -2.92 -6.51 2.52
C THR A 6 -1.95 -7.56 2.00
N ILE A 7 -2.05 -7.94 0.73
CA ILE A 7 -1.17 -8.92 0.10
C ILE A 7 0.29 -8.42 0.11
N MET A 8 0.51 -7.18 -0.26
CA MET A 8 1.85 -6.59 -0.32
C MET A 8 2.50 -6.46 1.06
N GLU A 9 1.72 -6.20 2.10
CA GLU A 9 2.23 -6.08 3.47
C GLU A 9 2.41 -7.44 4.16
N MET A 10 1.58 -8.42 3.84
CA MET A 10 1.63 -9.76 4.44
C MET A 10 2.76 -10.60 3.86
N GLN A 11 3.32 -11.46 4.71
CA GLN A 11 4.24 -12.54 4.32
C GLN A 11 3.55 -13.88 4.58
N GLY A 12 2.48 -14.15 3.85
CA GLY A 12 1.70 -15.35 4.00
C GLY A 12 1.92 -16.35 2.88
N LYS A 13 1.55 -17.61 3.13
CA LYS A 13 1.56 -18.67 2.12
C LYS A 13 0.17 -18.79 1.50
N PHE A 14 -0.06 -18.07 0.42
CA PHE A 14 -1.31 -18.09 -0.34
C PHE A 14 -1.04 -17.84 -1.82
N PHE A 15 -2.02 -18.16 -2.64
CA PHE A 15 -2.02 -17.83 -4.06
C PHE A 15 -2.97 -16.67 -4.33
N GLU A 16 -2.52 -15.70 -5.12
CA GLU A 16 -3.36 -14.64 -5.67
C GLU A 16 -3.96 -15.16 -6.98
N LEU A 17 -5.28 -15.29 -7.03
CA LEU A 17 -5.97 -15.94 -8.14
C LEU A 17 -6.54 -14.96 -9.15
N ALA A 18 -7.04 -13.80 -8.72
CA ALA A 18 -7.69 -12.84 -9.61
C ALA A 18 -7.64 -11.43 -9.08
N ASP A 19 -7.53 -10.46 -10.01
CA ASP A 19 -7.79 -9.04 -9.78
C ASP A 19 -9.28 -8.81 -10.04
N LEU A 20 -10.02 -8.43 -9.00
CA LEU A 20 -11.46 -8.28 -9.10
C LEU A 20 -11.89 -6.96 -9.74
N GLY A 21 -10.97 -6.04 -9.97
CA GLY A 21 -11.20 -4.81 -10.72
C GLY A 21 -11.95 -3.72 -9.98
N PHE A 22 -12.25 -3.89 -8.70
CA PHE A 22 -12.88 -2.86 -7.87
C PHE A 22 -12.01 -2.50 -6.68
N GLY A 23 -12.40 -1.47 -5.91
CA GLY A 23 -11.62 -0.97 -4.79
C GLY A 23 -10.28 -0.38 -5.25
N ARG A 24 -10.26 0.24 -6.43
CA ARG A 24 -9.04 0.79 -7.02
C ARG A 24 -8.55 2.02 -6.29
N CYS A 25 -7.34 1.95 -5.82
CA CYS A 25 -6.60 3.05 -5.20
C CYS A 25 -5.11 2.83 -5.44
N LYS A 26 -4.27 3.55 -4.73
CA LYS A 26 -2.82 3.40 -4.87
C LYS A 26 -2.12 3.65 -3.54
N PHE A 27 -0.95 3.06 -3.37
CA PHE A 27 0.01 3.52 -2.39
C PHE A 27 0.75 4.73 -2.96
N ALA A 28 0.93 5.74 -2.14
CA ALA A 28 1.64 6.95 -2.52
C ALA A 28 2.47 7.49 -1.37
N LEU A 29 3.54 8.18 -1.73
CA LEU A 29 4.34 8.98 -0.82
C LEU A 29 3.79 10.40 -0.83
N ALA A 30 3.44 10.92 0.33
CA ALA A 30 2.91 12.27 0.50
C ALA A 30 3.70 13.04 1.56
N THR A 31 3.78 14.35 1.37
CA THR A 31 4.48 15.27 2.27
C THR A 31 3.66 16.54 2.46
N LYS A 32 4.10 17.42 3.37
CA LYS A 32 3.52 18.76 3.48
C LYS A 32 3.65 19.48 2.16
N LYS A 33 2.59 20.19 1.76
CA LYS A 33 2.58 21.00 0.55
C LYS A 33 3.73 22.01 0.56
N GLY A 34 4.49 22.04 -0.54
CA GLY A 34 5.64 22.94 -0.68
C GLY A 34 6.91 22.47 0.02
N SER A 35 6.90 21.31 0.66
CA SER A 35 8.09 20.69 1.28
C SER A 35 8.97 20.05 0.22
N ASP A 36 10.29 20.16 0.36
CA ASP A 36 11.24 19.43 -0.47
C ASP A 36 11.73 18.20 0.28
N PHE A 37 11.02 17.08 0.07
CA PHE A 37 11.29 15.82 0.77
C PHE A 37 12.70 15.28 0.51
N TYR A 38 13.23 15.46 -0.69
CA TYR A 38 14.55 14.92 -1.06
C TYR A 38 15.72 15.86 -0.74
N ALA A 39 15.45 17.06 -0.24
CA ALA A 39 16.50 18.01 0.11
C ALA A 39 17.26 17.59 1.38
N GLY A 40 18.54 17.90 1.41
CA GLY A 40 19.42 17.64 2.56
C GLY A 40 19.97 16.22 2.59
N TYR A 41 20.78 15.96 3.61
CA TYR A 41 21.49 14.68 3.79
C TYR A 41 20.99 13.87 4.99
N ASN A 42 20.01 14.38 5.70
CA ASN A 42 19.46 13.69 6.86
C ASN A 42 18.59 12.49 6.45
N VAL A 43 18.64 11.44 7.26
CA VAL A 43 17.72 10.30 7.11
C VAL A 43 16.28 10.79 7.31
N LYS A 44 15.41 10.51 6.36
CA LYS A 44 14.00 10.90 6.42
C LYS A 44 13.21 9.92 7.25
N THR A 45 12.22 10.43 7.99
CA THR A 45 11.29 9.60 8.77
C THR A 45 9.97 9.50 8.03
N ILE A 46 9.50 8.27 7.84
CA ILE A 46 8.23 7.97 7.16
C ILE A 46 7.27 7.34 8.15
N ALA A 47 6.11 7.94 8.30
CA ALA A 47 5.02 7.36 9.07
C ALA A 47 4.10 6.57 8.15
N THR A 48 3.74 5.36 8.56
CA THR A 48 2.90 4.48 7.74
C THR A 48 2.24 3.37 8.56
N LYS A 49 1.14 2.86 8.06
CA LYS A 49 0.54 1.60 8.54
C LYS A 49 1.17 0.38 7.87
N TYR A 50 2.00 0.58 6.84
CA TYR A 50 2.52 -0.46 5.96
C TYR A 50 4.05 -0.43 5.93
N PRO A 51 4.72 -0.83 7.02
CA PRO A 51 6.17 -0.73 7.12
C PRO A 51 6.92 -1.58 6.09
N ASN A 52 6.44 -2.78 5.75
CA ASN A 52 7.11 -3.65 4.80
C ASN A 52 7.09 -3.08 3.38
N ILE A 53 5.93 -2.58 2.94
CA ILE A 53 5.78 -1.92 1.63
C ILE A 53 6.69 -0.70 1.55
N THR A 54 6.71 0.10 2.59
CA THR A 54 7.52 1.32 2.67
C THR A 54 9.01 1.00 2.61
N ARG A 55 9.45 0.01 3.38
CA ARG A 55 10.85 -0.43 3.39
C ARG A 55 11.27 -0.93 2.01
N ASN A 56 10.48 -1.79 1.39
CA ASN A 56 10.78 -2.34 0.07
C ASN A 56 10.88 -1.24 -0.99
N TYR A 57 9.98 -0.27 -0.93
CA TYR A 57 9.99 0.85 -1.87
C TYR A 57 11.28 1.68 -1.77
N PHE A 58 11.66 2.09 -0.57
CA PHE A 58 12.87 2.90 -0.38
C PHE A 58 14.16 2.10 -0.61
N GLU A 59 14.18 0.82 -0.28
CA GLU A 59 15.29 -0.07 -0.63
C GLU A 59 15.48 -0.18 -2.14
N SER A 60 14.39 -0.25 -2.90
CA SER A 60 14.45 -0.28 -4.37
C SER A 60 15.03 1.00 -4.97
N LYS A 61 14.93 2.11 -4.25
CA LYS A 61 15.52 3.41 -4.63
C LYS A 61 16.93 3.60 -4.10
N GLY A 62 17.46 2.64 -3.34
CA GLY A 62 18.76 2.78 -2.67
C GLY A 62 18.78 3.83 -1.57
N MET A 63 17.66 4.11 -0.96
CA MET A 63 17.49 5.14 0.06
C MET A 63 17.14 4.53 1.41
N ASP A 64 17.89 4.88 2.46
CA ASP A 64 17.58 4.51 3.83
C ASP A 64 16.61 5.53 4.44
N VAL A 65 15.58 5.02 5.11
CA VAL A 65 14.61 5.84 5.84
C VAL A 65 14.32 5.21 7.20
N ASP A 66 13.98 6.05 8.16
CA ASP A 66 13.42 5.60 9.42
C ASP A 66 11.91 5.43 9.26
N ILE A 67 11.39 4.27 9.63
CA ILE A 67 9.98 3.94 9.48
C ILE A 67 9.32 3.91 10.85
N VAL A 68 8.27 4.70 11.01
CA VAL A 68 7.44 4.72 12.22
C VAL A 68 6.07 4.13 11.86
N LYS A 69 5.75 2.99 12.46
CA LYS A 69 4.43 2.38 12.27
C LYS A 69 3.41 3.14 13.09
N ILE A 70 2.35 3.60 12.44
CA ILE A 70 1.26 4.34 13.07
C ILE A 70 -0.06 3.59 12.86
N GLU A 71 -0.80 3.46 13.94
CA GLU A 71 -2.20 3.04 13.92
C GLU A 71 -3.07 4.29 13.94
N GLY A 72 -4.11 4.35 13.10
CA GLY A 72 -5.01 5.50 13.04
C GLY A 72 -4.67 6.48 11.91
N SER A 73 -4.83 7.77 12.16
CA SER A 73 -4.73 8.83 11.15
C SER A 73 -3.29 9.21 10.85
N VAL A 74 -2.71 8.59 9.84
CA VAL A 74 -1.30 8.76 9.43
C VAL A 74 -1.04 10.19 8.93
N GLU A 75 -2.01 10.82 8.28
CA GLU A 75 -1.91 12.17 7.71
C GLU A 75 -1.60 13.25 8.74
N LEU A 76 -1.80 12.99 10.02
CA LEU A 76 -1.47 13.93 11.07
C LEU A 76 0.03 13.98 11.41
N ALA A 77 0.77 12.93 11.11
CA ALA A 77 2.18 12.81 11.47
C ALA A 77 3.07 13.94 10.91
N PRO A 78 3.00 14.29 9.61
CA PRO A 78 3.77 15.41 9.09
C PRO A 78 3.35 16.77 9.67
N LEU A 79 2.06 16.93 9.96
CA LEU A 79 1.52 18.17 10.53
C LEU A 79 2.02 18.41 11.96
N LEU A 80 2.26 17.35 12.70
CA LEU A 80 2.81 17.42 14.07
C LEU A 80 4.34 17.32 14.08
N GLU A 81 4.96 17.36 12.91
CA GLU A 81 6.43 17.23 12.75
C GLU A 81 7.00 15.91 13.29
N LEU A 82 6.17 14.86 13.33
CA LEU A 82 6.58 13.52 13.76
C LEU A 82 7.25 12.72 12.63
N SER A 83 7.04 13.14 11.38
CA SER A 83 7.65 12.52 10.21
C SER A 83 7.87 13.54 9.10
N ASP A 84 8.77 13.21 8.17
CA ASP A 84 9.03 14.01 6.97
C ASP A 84 8.01 13.73 5.87
N GLY A 85 7.46 12.52 5.85
CA GLY A 85 6.46 12.10 4.89
C GLY A 85 5.67 10.91 5.40
N ILE A 86 4.69 10.52 4.61
CA ILE A 86 3.85 9.34 4.87
C ILE A 86 3.78 8.46 3.62
N VAL A 87 3.60 7.17 3.85
CA VAL A 87 3.17 6.22 2.81
C VAL A 87 1.80 5.72 3.22
N ASP A 88 0.83 5.97 2.39
CA ASP A 88 -0.57 5.64 2.66
C ASP A 88 -1.31 5.29 1.39
N ILE A 89 -2.51 4.74 1.58
CA ILE A 89 -3.44 4.45 0.50
C ILE A 89 -4.16 5.74 0.11
N VAL A 90 -4.17 6.03 -1.18
CA VAL A 90 -4.80 7.22 -1.73
C VAL A 90 -5.78 6.81 -2.83
N GLU A 91 -7.03 7.24 -2.70
CA GLU A 91 -8.05 7.06 -3.72
C GLU A 91 -8.15 8.30 -4.61
N THR A 92 -8.49 9.45 -4.02
CA THR A 92 -8.66 10.73 -4.73
C THR A 92 -7.66 11.81 -4.31
N GLY A 93 -7.02 11.63 -3.15
CA GLY A 93 -6.12 12.64 -2.57
C GLY A 93 -6.84 13.77 -1.83
N THR A 94 -8.16 13.75 -1.73
CA THR A 94 -8.95 14.81 -1.08
C THR A 94 -8.58 14.97 0.40
N THR A 95 -8.51 13.85 1.15
CA THR A 95 -8.14 13.88 2.57
C THR A 95 -6.76 14.48 2.80
N LEU A 96 -5.80 14.14 1.95
CA LEU A 96 -4.45 14.69 2.02
C LEU A 96 -4.45 16.20 1.80
N LYS A 97 -5.16 16.68 0.78
CA LYS A 97 -5.28 18.11 0.47
C LYS A 97 -5.94 18.88 1.61
N GLU A 98 -6.97 18.32 2.21
CA GLU A 98 -7.66 18.93 3.36
C GLU A 98 -6.74 19.08 4.57
N ASN A 99 -5.72 18.24 4.69
CA ASN A 99 -4.71 18.28 5.75
C ASN A 99 -3.41 19.00 5.32
N GLY A 100 -3.40 19.69 4.20
CA GLY A 100 -2.23 20.43 3.73
C GLY A 100 -1.09 19.56 3.23
N LEU A 101 -1.39 18.34 2.81
CA LEU A 101 -0.44 17.39 2.25
C LEU A 101 -0.62 17.26 0.74
N GLU A 102 0.43 16.80 0.06
CA GLU A 102 0.39 16.49 -1.36
C GLU A 102 1.10 15.18 -1.67
N VAL A 103 0.60 14.46 -2.67
CA VAL A 103 1.26 13.28 -3.21
C VAL A 103 2.45 13.73 -4.06
N ILE A 104 3.62 13.19 -3.76
CA ILE A 104 4.83 13.47 -4.53
C ILE A 104 5.25 12.30 -5.42
N GLU A 105 4.91 11.07 -5.04
CA GLU A 105 5.19 9.87 -5.83
C GLU A 105 4.11 8.82 -5.67
N ASP A 106 3.76 8.16 -6.77
CA ASP A 106 2.93 6.95 -6.74
C ASP A 106 3.83 5.73 -6.55
N ILE A 107 3.48 4.85 -5.63
CA ILE A 107 4.27 3.67 -5.30
C ILE A 107 3.76 2.44 -6.03
N ALA A 108 2.48 2.12 -5.88
CA ALA A 108 1.88 0.93 -6.47
C ALA A 108 0.36 1.06 -6.59
N PRO A 109 -0.24 0.54 -7.67
CA PRO A 109 -1.69 0.44 -7.77
C PRO A 109 -2.23 -0.66 -6.86
N ILE A 110 -3.46 -0.47 -6.35
CA ILE A 110 -4.15 -1.39 -5.47
C ILE A 110 -5.54 -1.64 -6.00
N SER A 111 -6.00 -2.89 -5.90
CA SER A 111 -7.39 -3.28 -6.15
C SER A 111 -7.75 -4.50 -5.30
N ALA A 112 -9.02 -4.86 -5.26
CA ALA A 112 -9.44 -6.07 -4.56
C ALA A 112 -8.95 -7.31 -5.29
N ARG A 113 -8.47 -8.29 -4.53
CA ARG A 113 -7.90 -9.54 -5.05
C ARG A 113 -8.57 -10.76 -4.41
N LEU A 114 -8.69 -11.82 -5.19
CA LEU A 114 -9.12 -13.12 -4.69
C LEU A 114 -7.86 -13.93 -4.35
N ILE A 115 -7.77 -14.41 -3.12
CA ILE A 115 -6.65 -15.26 -2.68
C ILE A 115 -7.16 -16.58 -2.13
N VAL A 116 -6.30 -17.56 -2.11
CA VAL A 116 -6.54 -18.87 -1.49
C VAL A 116 -5.27 -19.33 -0.78
N ASN A 117 -5.41 -20.03 0.34
CA ASN A 117 -4.23 -20.60 0.99
C ASN A 117 -3.66 -21.78 0.20
N MET A 118 -2.38 -22.09 0.40
CA MET A 118 -1.67 -23.11 -0.37
C MET A 118 -2.23 -24.51 -0.15
N VAL A 119 -2.68 -24.81 1.07
CA VAL A 119 -3.24 -26.14 1.40
C VAL A 119 -4.55 -26.36 0.66
N SER A 120 -5.47 -25.39 0.71
CA SER A 120 -6.75 -25.47 -0.02
C SER A 120 -6.53 -25.58 -1.52
N MET A 121 -5.57 -24.84 -2.08
CA MET A 121 -5.25 -24.94 -3.51
C MET A 121 -4.79 -26.35 -3.90
N LYS A 122 -3.96 -26.99 -3.09
CA LYS A 122 -3.50 -28.36 -3.33
C LYS A 122 -4.62 -29.40 -3.24
N LEU A 123 -5.52 -29.25 -2.26
CA LEU A 123 -6.56 -30.24 -1.99
C LEU A 123 -7.82 -30.06 -2.84
N ARG A 124 -8.08 -28.85 -3.32
CA ARG A 124 -9.32 -28.46 -4.00
C ARG A 124 -9.08 -27.70 -5.29
N GLN A 125 -7.99 -27.96 -5.97
CA GLN A 125 -7.57 -27.21 -7.16
C GLN A 125 -8.66 -27.10 -8.23
N GLN A 126 -9.33 -28.20 -8.56
CA GLN A 126 -10.37 -28.20 -9.60
C GLN A 126 -11.58 -27.34 -9.23
N GLU A 127 -12.02 -27.43 -7.99
CA GLU A 127 -13.15 -26.62 -7.48
C GLU A 127 -12.80 -25.13 -7.47
N ILE A 128 -11.58 -24.80 -7.05
CA ILE A 128 -11.09 -23.42 -6.98
C ILE A 128 -10.94 -22.83 -8.38
N GLU A 129 -10.36 -23.55 -9.32
CA GLU A 129 -10.21 -23.11 -10.71
C GLU A 129 -11.57 -22.86 -11.38
N LYS A 130 -12.55 -23.71 -11.13
CA LYS A 130 -13.90 -23.54 -11.62
C LYS A 130 -14.54 -22.27 -11.05
N PHE A 131 -14.38 -22.03 -9.75
CA PHE A 131 -14.90 -20.85 -9.06
C PHE A 131 -14.28 -19.56 -9.59
N VAL A 132 -12.96 -19.57 -9.77
CA VAL A 132 -12.21 -18.43 -10.35
C VAL A 132 -12.70 -18.12 -11.76
N SER A 133 -12.86 -19.13 -12.60
CA SER A 133 -13.36 -18.97 -13.98
C SER A 133 -14.73 -18.31 -14.01
N LEU A 134 -15.62 -18.71 -13.10
CA LEU A 134 -16.96 -18.10 -12.98
C LEU A 134 -16.91 -16.64 -12.57
N ILE A 135 -16.02 -16.29 -11.65
CA ILE A 135 -15.81 -14.90 -11.22
C ILE A 135 -15.24 -14.07 -12.34
N GLU A 136 -14.19 -14.53 -12.99
CA GLU A 136 -13.54 -13.81 -14.09
C GLU A 136 -14.48 -13.56 -15.27
N ALA A 137 -15.37 -14.49 -15.57
CA ALA A 137 -16.37 -14.33 -16.62
C ALA A 137 -17.39 -13.22 -16.33
N ASN A 138 -17.52 -12.79 -15.07
CA ASN A 138 -18.48 -11.77 -14.63
C ASN A 138 -17.81 -10.45 -14.20
N LEU A 139 -16.51 -10.30 -14.41
CA LEU A 139 -15.79 -9.06 -14.11
C LEU A 139 -15.96 -7.99 -15.20
#